data_5b3469bebba20aa048425aa4ad8e9d94
#
_entry.id   5b3469bebba20aa048425aa4ad8e9d94
#
_cell.length_a   1.000
_cell.length_b   1.000
_cell.length_c   1.000
_cell.angle_alpha   90.00
_cell.angle_beta   90.00
_cell.angle_gamma   90.00
#
_symmetry.space_group_name_H-M   'P 1'
#
loop_
_entity.id
_entity.type
_entity.pdbx_description
1 polymer ?
#
loop_
_entity_poly.entity_id
_entity_poly.type
_entity_poly.pdbx_seq_one_letter_code
_entity_poly.pdbx_strand_id
1 'polypeptide(L)'
;VLINVGMDSNRLLIDLILARIKQLNRQRITLACVIDEISVSDNLKLENWLKGASDICKRVVSATDVYAMCSADERLFNALLGNSRNNVIFKHTSVSSAKKWSETIGYYEKEEVSTTTSHGKNYSPYSLFPGSSTSSGSSISMKQEYIVKPEEILQMDNNEVYIYKGATSELIHTRLVKPVN
;
A
#
# COMPACT_ATOMS: atom_id res chain seq x y z
N VAL A 1 -6.36 -18.52 -23.06
CA VAL A 1 -7.75 -18.13 -23.34
C VAL A 1 -7.96 -16.75 -22.78
N LEU A 2 -8.32 -15.78 -23.60
CA LEU A 2 -8.71 -14.44 -23.18
C LEU A 2 -10.24 -14.42 -23.07
N ILE A 3 -10.76 -14.03 -21.91
CA ILE A 3 -12.20 -13.88 -21.68
C ILE A 3 -12.42 -12.44 -21.29
N ASN A 4 -13.08 -11.68 -22.15
CA ASN A 4 -13.50 -10.32 -21.83
C ASN A 4 -14.91 -10.38 -21.24
N VAL A 5 -15.04 -10.08 -19.96
CA VAL A 5 -16.30 -9.93 -19.26
C VAL A 5 -16.56 -8.43 -19.19
N GLY A 6 -17.43 -7.92 -20.06
CA GLY A 6 -17.77 -6.49 -20.06
C GLY A 6 -18.25 -5.96 -18.71
N MET A 7 -18.39 -4.64 -18.57
CA MET A 7 -18.75 -3.96 -17.30
C MET A 7 -20.08 -4.46 -16.69
N ASP A 8 -21.00 -4.97 -17.46
CA ASP A 8 -22.18 -5.67 -16.96
C ASP A 8 -21.78 -7.09 -16.57
N SER A 9 -21.05 -7.19 -15.46
CA SER A 9 -20.46 -8.43 -14.96
C SER A 9 -21.52 -9.51 -14.87
N ASN A 10 -21.51 -10.39 -15.85
CA ASN A 10 -22.37 -11.53 -15.87
C ASN A 10 -21.93 -12.47 -14.76
N ARG A 11 -22.53 -12.35 -13.57
CA ARG A 11 -22.21 -13.18 -12.39
C ARG A 11 -22.15 -14.67 -12.76
N LEU A 12 -23.03 -15.10 -13.67
CA LEU A 12 -23.06 -16.47 -14.17
C LEU A 12 -21.75 -16.86 -14.87
N LEU A 13 -21.21 -15.97 -15.69
CA LEU A 13 -19.96 -16.23 -16.42
C LEU A 13 -18.78 -16.33 -15.46
N ILE A 14 -18.68 -15.44 -14.49
CA ILE A 14 -17.65 -15.51 -13.44
C ILE A 14 -17.77 -16.81 -12.67
N ASP A 15 -18.98 -17.21 -12.28
CA ASP A 15 -19.24 -18.46 -11.56
C ASP A 15 -18.81 -19.70 -12.39
N LEU A 16 -19.07 -19.71 -13.68
CA LEU A 16 -18.66 -20.78 -14.60
C LEU A 16 -17.14 -20.86 -14.73
N ILE A 17 -16.48 -19.70 -14.87
CA ILE A 17 -15.01 -19.61 -14.92
C ILE A 17 -14.41 -20.17 -13.63
N LEU A 18 -14.89 -19.73 -12.47
CA LEU A 18 -14.42 -20.20 -11.18
C LEU A 18 -14.67 -21.69 -10.95
N ALA A 19 -15.81 -22.20 -11.39
CA ALA A 19 -16.11 -23.62 -11.37
C ALA A 19 -15.12 -24.41 -12.25
N ARG A 20 -14.81 -23.91 -13.44
CA ARG A 20 -13.83 -24.53 -14.34
C ARG A 20 -12.42 -24.52 -13.74
N ILE A 21 -11.99 -23.41 -13.15
CA ILE A 21 -10.71 -23.32 -12.44
C ILE A 21 -10.64 -24.37 -11.33
N LYS A 22 -11.70 -24.51 -10.50
CA LYS A 22 -11.77 -25.52 -9.46
C LYS A 22 -11.67 -26.95 -10.01
N GLN A 23 -12.32 -27.21 -11.14
CA GLN A 23 -12.24 -28.53 -11.79
C GLN A 23 -10.82 -28.83 -12.27
N LEU A 24 -10.15 -27.89 -12.92
CA LEU A 24 -8.77 -28.04 -13.39
C LEU A 24 -7.79 -28.21 -12.23
N ASN A 25 -8.00 -27.48 -11.14
CA ASN A 25 -7.21 -27.64 -9.91
C ASN A 25 -7.35 -29.05 -9.32
N ARG A 26 -8.54 -29.65 -9.32
CA ARG A 26 -8.73 -31.05 -8.89
C ARG A 26 -7.94 -32.03 -9.75
N GLN A 27 -7.76 -31.73 -11.01
CA GLN A 27 -6.93 -32.50 -11.95
C GLN A 27 -5.43 -32.21 -11.82
N ARG A 28 -5.02 -31.37 -10.85
CA ARG A 28 -3.64 -30.92 -10.62
C ARG A 28 -3.02 -30.20 -11.82
N ILE A 29 -3.84 -29.55 -12.64
CA ILE A 29 -3.38 -28.74 -13.75
C ILE A 29 -2.98 -27.38 -13.21
N THR A 30 -1.71 -27.02 -13.36
CA THR A 30 -1.21 -25.69 -12.97
C THR A 30 -1.77 -24.63 -13.91
N LEU A 31 -2.34 -23.58 -13.35
CA LEU A 31 -2.95 -22.49 -14.08
C LEU A 31 -2.25 -21.16 -13.75
N ALA A 32 -2.25 -20.27 -14.71
CA ALA A 32 -1.97 -18.86 -14.50
C ALA A 32 -3.21 -18.05 -14.88
N CYS A 33 -3.71 -17.26 -13.96
CA CYS A 33 -4.86 -16.38 -14.16
C CYS A 33 -4.41 -14.93 -14.05
N VAL A 34 -4.71 -14.15 -15.06
CA VAL A 34 -4.58 -12.70 -15.05
C VAL A 34 -5.97 -12.10 -15.00
N ILE A 35 -6.23 -11.26 -14.03
CA ILE A 35 -7.52 -10.61 -13.82
C ILE A 35 -7.26 -9.13 -13.84
N ASP A 36 -7.87 -8.44 -14.77
CA ASP A 36 -7.69 -7.02 -14.98
C ASP A 36 -9.01 -6.28 -14.74
N GLU A 37 -8.92 -5.17 -14.00
CA GLU A 37 -10.02 -4.23 -13.72
C GLU A 37 -11.33 -4.88 -13.25
N ILE A 38 -11.26 -5.76 -12.24
CA ILE A 38 -12.45 -6.41 -11.72
C ILE A 38 -12.92 -5.74 -10.43
N SER A 39 -14.23 -5.45 -10.34
CA SER A 39 -14.85 -5.09 -9.07
C SER A 39 -15.14 -6.35 -8.27
N VAL A 40 -14.61 -6.42 -7.05
CA VAL A 40 -14.77 -7.57 -6.15
C VAL A 40 -16.06 -7.47 -5.34
N SER A 41 -16.57 -6.25 -5.13
CA SER A 41 -17.68 -5.96 -4.22
C SER A 41 -18.97 -6.70 -4.52
N ASP A 42 -19.17 -7.11 -5.78
CA ASP A 42 -20.45 -7.64 -6.23
C ASP A 42 -20.48 -9.17 -6.39
N ASN A 43 -19.36 -9.86 -6.13
CA ASN A 43 -19.28 -11.31 -6.31
C ASN A 43 -18.54 -12.01 -5.16
N LEU A 44 -19.32 -12.50 -4.19
CA LEU A 44 -18.81 -13.23 -3.02
C LEU A 44 -17.96 -14.46 -3.38
N LYS A 45 -18.24 -15.15 -4.50
CA LYS A 45 -17.45 -16.33 -4.91
C LYS A 45 -16.08 -15.90 -5.42
N LEU A 46 -16.02 -14.81 -6.17
CA LEU A 46 -14.76 -14.22 -6.63
C LEU A 46 -13.94 -13.72 -5.44
N GLU A 47 -14.57 -13.00 -4.54
CA GLU A 47 -13.93 -12.53 -3.29
C GLU A 47 -13.33 -13.71 -2.51
N ASN A 48 -14.10 -14.75 -2.25
CA ASN A 48 -13.62 -15.94 -1.56
C ASN A 48 -12.50 -16.66 -2.31
N TRP A 49 -12.56 -16.69 -3.65
CA TRP A 49 -11.49 -17.27 -4.46
C TRP A 49 -10.21 -16.43 -4.40
N LEU A 50 -10.32 -15.10 -4.39
CA LEU A 50 -9.17 -14.19 -4.27
C LEU A 50 -8.54 -14.26 -2.88
N LYS A 51 -9.35 -14.36 -1.82
CA LYS A 51 -8.88 -14.53 -0.43
C LYS A 51 -8.21 -15.89 -0.19
N GLY A 52 -8.55 -16.91 -0.96
CA GLY A 52 -8.00 -18.25 -0.78
C GLY A 52 -6.57 -18.37 -1.29
N ALA A 53 -5.67 -18.94 -0.49
CA ALA A 53 -4.36 -19.35 -0.98
C ALA A 53 -4.50 -20.49 -2.01
N SER A 54 -3.69 -20.47 -3.07
CA SER A 54 -3.67 -21.55 -4.06
C SER A 54 -2.25 -21.79 -4.55
N ASP A 55 -1.75 -23.00 -4.34
CA ASP A 55 -0.46 -23.41 -4.85
C ASP A 55 -0.52 -23.79 -6.35
N ILE A 56 -1.70 -24.14 -6.84
CA ILE A 56 -1.91 -24.65 -8.20
C ILE A 56 -2.24 -23.52 -9.16
N CYS A 57 -2.92 -22.46 -8.72
CA CYS A 57 -3.28 -21.32 -9.54
C CYS A 57 -2.43 -20.10 -9.19
N LYS A 58 -1.51 -19.74 -10.07
CA LYS A 58 -0.79 -18.47 -9.98
C LYS A 58 -1.72 -17.34 -10.44
N ARG A 59 -1.81 -16.27 -9.66
CA ARG A 59 -2.75 -15.18 -9.93
C ARG A 59 -2.01 -13.86 -10.06
N VAL A 60 -2.37 -13.09 -11.05
CA VAL A 60 -2.04 -11.68 -11.19
C VAL A 60 -3.37 -10.93 -11.16
N VAL A 61 -3.50 -10.00 -10.24
CA VAL A 61 -4.68 -9.14 -10.15
C VAL A 61 -4.21 -7.71 -10.38
N SER A 62 -4.84 -7.05 -11.34
CA SER A 62 -4.58 -5.67 -11.71
C SER A 62 -5.86 -4.86 -11.52
N ALA A 63 -5.73 -3.66 -11.01
CA ALA A 63 -6.80 -2.68 -10.92
C ALA A 63 -6.20 -1.28 -10.93
N THR A 64 -6.96 -0.31 -11.41
CA THR A 64 -6.59 1.11 -11.36
C THR A 64 -6.35 1.56 -9.91
N ASP A 65 -7.15 1.05 -8.98
CA ASP A 65 -7.02 1.27 -7.55
C ASP A 65 -7.50 0.03 -6.77
N VAL A 66 -6.56 -0.74 -6.21
CA VAL A 66 -6.85 -1.98 -5.49
C VAL A 66 -7.69 -1.73 -4.23
N TYR A 67 -7.45 -0.61 -3.53
CA TYR A 67 -8.22 -0.28 -2.34
C TYR A 67 -9.67 0.09 -2.69
N ALA A 68 -9.86 0.87 -3.74
CA ALA A 68 -11.19 1.18 -4.26
C ALA A 68 -11.88 -0.08 -4.84
N MET A 69 -11.13 -0.97 -5.50
CA MET A 69 -11.63 -2.26 -5.97
C MET A 69 -12.23 -3.09 -4.82
N CYS A 70 -11.68 -2.99 -3.64
CA CYS A 70 -12.20 -3.60 -2.42
C CYS A 70 -13.34 -2.82 -1.77
N SER A 71 -13.89 -1.79 -2.43
CA SER A 71 -14.92 -0.89 -1.87
C SER A 71 -14.48 -0.26 -0.53
N ALA A 72 -13.19 0.02 -0.39
CA ALA A 72 -12.55 0.48 0.84
C ALA A 72 -12.77 -0.45 2.06
N ASP A 73 -13.11 -1.71 1.84
CA ASP A 73 -13.16 -2.74 2.89
C ASP A 73 -11.73 -3.17 3.24
N GLU A 74 -11.28 -2.74 4.42
CA GLU A 74 -9.95 -3.07 4.92
C GLU A 74 -9.71 -4.57 5.11
N ARG A 75 -10.75 -5.33 5.45
CA ARG A 75 -10.63 -6.79 5.65
C ARG A 75 -10.33 -7.49 4.33
N LEU A 76 -11.05 -7.08 3.28
CA LEU A 76 -10.84 -7.61 1.94
C LEU A 76 -9.46 -7.22 1.41
N PHE A 77 -9.10 -5.94 1.53
CA PHE A 77 -7.79 -5.44 1.12
C PHE A 77 -6.65 -6.19 1.83
N ASN A 78 -6.71 -6.30 3.16
CA ASN A 78 -5.69 -7.00 3.94
C ASN A 78 -5.62 -8.50 3.61
N ALA A 79 -6.76 -9.14 3.31
CA ALA A 79 -6.78 -10.54 2.89
C ALA A 79 -6.12 -10.74 1.51
N LEU A 80 -6.31 -9.82 0.58
CA LEU A 80 -5.64 -9.83 -0.72
C LEU A 80 -4.14 -9.64 -0.57
N LEU A 81 -3.71 -8.68 0.23
CA LEU A 81 -2.30 -8.43 0.52
C LEU A 81 -1.62 -9.63 1.20
N GLY A 82 -2.28 -10.23 2.19
CA GLY A 82 -1.75 -11.40 2.89
C GLY A 82 -1.54 -12.62 1.97
N ASN A 83 -2.26 -12.69 0.86
CA ASN A 83 -2.12 -13.74 -0.16
C ASN A 83 -1.26 -13.30 -1.36
N SER A 84 -0.83 -12.06 -1.39
CA SER A 84 -0.01 -11.51 -2.47
C SER A 84 1.47 -11.52 -2.07
N ARG A 85 2.30 -12.19 -2.86
CA ARG A 85 3.75 -12.22 -2.62
C ARG A 85 4.43 -10.92 -3.06
N ASN A 86 3.96 -10.36 -4.16
CA ASN A 86 4.52 -9.14 -4.74
C ASN A 86 3.38 -8.19 -5.06
N ASN A 87 3.53 -6.95 -4.63
CA ASN A 87 2.61 -5.87 -4.92
C ASN A 87 3.36 -4.82 -5.74
N VAL A 88 2.84 -4.49 -6.90
CA VAL A 88 3.40 -3.44 -7.77
C VAL A 88 2.47 -2.24 -7.66
N ILE A 89 3.00 -1.16 -7.11
CA ILE A 89 2.25 0.04 -6.78
C ILE A 89 2.67 1.13 -7.75
N PHE A 90 1.75 1.55 -8.58
CA PHE A 90 1.91 2.68 -9.48
C PHE A 90 1.45 3.97 -8.81
N LYS A 91 1.58 5.09 -9.53
CA LYS A 91 1.01 6.36 -9.13
C LYS A 91 -0.48 6.23 -8.82
N HIS A 92 -0.89 6.73 -7.67
CA HIS A 92 -2.29 6.86 -7.30
C HIS A 92 -2.76 8.32 -7.42
N THR A 93 -4.04 8.51 -7.71
CA THR A 93 -4.71 9.81 -7.68
C THR A 93 -5.54 10.00 -6.42
N SER A 94 -5.88 8.90 -5.75
CA SER A 94 -6.67 8.87 -4.52
C SER A 94 -5.78 8.99 -3.29
N VAL A 95 -6.02 10.00 -2.45
CA VAL A 95 -5.31 10.22 -1.20
C VAL A 95 -5.52 9.06 -0.22
N SER A 96 -6.75 8.52 -0.14
CA SER A 96 -7.07 7.38 0.73
C SER A 96 -6.30 6.12 0.35
N SER A 97 -6.18 5.84 -0.94
CA SER A 97 -5.44 4.68 -1.45
C SER A 97 -3.94 4.84 -1.25
N ALA A 98 -3.39 6.02 -1.53
CA ALA A 98 -1.98 6.32 -1.28
C ALA A 98 -1.64 6.17 0.22
N LYS A 99 -2.50 6.70 1.10
CA LYS A 99 -2.34 6.54 2.55
C LYS A 99 -2.38 5.06 2.96
N LYS A 100 -3.31 4.29 2.41
CA LYS A 100 -3.43 2.86 2.72
C LYS A 100 -2.20 2.07 2.30
N TRP A 101 -1.61 2.38 1.15
CA TRP A 101 -0.34 1.80 0.73
C TRP A 101 0.83 2.19 1.64
N SER A 102 0.92 3.47 2.05
CA SER A 102 1.95 3.93 3.00
C SER A 102 1.86 3.20 4.33
N GLU A 103 0.65 3.02 4.87
CA GLU A 103 0.39 2.24 6.08
C GLU A 103 0.79 0.76 5.91
N THR A 104 0.55 0.19 4.73
CA THR A 104 0.89 -1.20 4.41
C THR A 104 2.39 -1.42 4.30
N ILE A 105 3.12 -0.50 3.69
CA ILE A 105 4.59 -0.53 3.59
C ILE A 105 5.20 -0.39 4.97
N GLY A 106 4.63 0.47 5.82
CA GLY A 106 4.99 0.59 7.23
C GLY A 106 5.67 1.89 7.60
N TYR A 107 6.23 1.88 8.81
CA TYR A 107 6.83 3.04 9.46
C TYR A 107 8.25 2.72 9.92
N TYR A 108 9.04 3.76 10.06
CA TYR A 108 10.31 3.72 10.78
C TYR A 108 10.32 4.73 11.92
N GLU A 109 11.15 4.48 12.92
CA GLU A 109 11.33 5.39 14.03
C GLU A 109 12.43 6.40 13.67
N LYS A 110 12.09 7.68 13.79
CA LYS A 110 12.99 8.81 13.59
C LYS A 110 13.23 9.53 14.89
N GLU A 111 14.48 9.75 15.22
CA GLU A 111 14.84 10.62 16.33
C GLU A 111 14.66 12.08 15.93
N GLU A 112 13.85 12.80 16.67
CA GLU A 112 13.67 14.24 16.54
C GLU A 112 14.32 14.94 17.73
N VAL A 113 15.40 15.65 17.46
CA VAL A 113 16.10 16.44 18.48
C VAL A 113 15.51 17.85 18.48
N SER A 114 14.79 18.18 19.55
CA SER A 114 14.27 19.52 19.76
C SER A 114 15.20 20.28 20.71
N THR A 115 15.76 21.38 20.22
CA THR A 115 16.58 22.27 21.05
C THR A 115 15.78 23.52 21.40
N THR A 116 15.50 23.70 22.68
CA THR A 116 14.84 24.91 23.18
C THR A 116 15.85 25.80 23.84
N THR A 117 16.00 27.02 23.36
CA THR A 117 16.82 28.04 23.98
C THR A 117 15.91 29.11 24.55
N SER A 118 15.92 29.26 25.87
CA SER A 118 15.15 30.29 26.55
C SER A 118 16.09 31.40 27.04
N HIS A 119 15.80 32.64 26.66
CA HIS A 119 16.48 33.82 27.17
C HIS A 119 15.56 34.53 28.17
N GLY A 120 15.91 34.46 29.44
CA GLY A 120 15.21 35.19 30.50
C GLY A 120 15.98 36.43 30.90
N LYS A 121 15.30 37.57 30.98
CA LYS A 121 15.83 38.78 31.66
C LYS A 121 15.16 38.86 33.03
N ASN A 122 15.94 38.67 34.08
CA ASN A 122 15.46 38.83 35.44
C ASN A 122 15.72 40.26 35.91
N TYR A 123 14.67 41.00 36.23
CA TYR A 123 14.75 42.28 36.89
C TYR A 123 14.57 42.05 38.39
N SER A 124 15.64 42.20 39.14
CA SER A 124 15.53 42.26 40.59
C SER A 124 15.49 43.74 41.03
N PRO A 125 14.53 44.14 41.87
CA PRO A 125 14.43 45.54 42.32
C PRO A 125 15.63 45.98 43.17
N TYR A 126 16.52 45.06 43.58
CA TYR A 126 17.73 45.34 44.34
C TYR A 126 19.03 45.22 43.57
N SER A 127 18.96 45.00 42.24
CA SER A 127 20.14 44.86 41.37
C SER A 127 20.22 46.01 40.38
N LEU A 128 21.32 46.74 40.41
CA LEU A 128 21.61 47.85 39.47
C LEU A 128 21.88 47.37 38.05
N PHE A 129 22.02 46.05 37.82
CA PHE A 129 22.24 45.46 36.52
C PHE A 129 21.23 44.33 36.25
N PRO A 130 20.59 44.29 35.08
CA PRO A 130 19.71 43.18 34.70
C PRO A 130 20.53 41.91 34.55
N GLY A 131 20.16 40.86 35.30
CA GLY A 131 20.73 39.54 35.13
C GLY A 131 20.14 38.89 33.90
N SER A 132 20.97 38.40 33.00
CA SER A 132 20.53 37.55 31.87
C SER A 132 20.78 36.10 32.21
N SER A 133 19.76 35.28 32.17
CA SER A 133 19.90 33.82 32.23
C SER A 133 19.57 33.22 30.90
N THR A 134 20.48 32.40 30.40
CA THR A 134 20.26 31.58 29.19
C THR A 134 20.17 30.14 29.65
N SER A 135 19.04 29.49 29.39
CA SER A 135 18.95 28.07 29.60
C SER A 135 18.72 27.39 28.23
N SER A 136 19.53 26.41 27.92
CA SER A 136 19.37 25.56 26.73
C SER A 136 19.02 24.15 27.19
N GLY A 137 17.93 23.64 26.68
CA GLY A 137 17.52 22.25 26.86
C GLY A 137 17.42 21.54 25.52
N SER A 138 17.91 20.32 25.46
CA SER A 138 17.66 19.42 24.32
C SER A 138 16.78 18.28 24.79
N SER A 139 15.72 18.00 24.03
CA SER A 139 14.90 16.81 24.23
C SER A 139 14.96 15.95 22.96
N ILE A 140 15.11 14.64 23.15
CA ILE A 140 15.05 13.66 22.08
C ILE A 140 13.69 12.99 22.18
N SER A 141 12.93 13.04 21.09
CA SER A 141 11.65 12.34 20.97
C SER A 141 11.71 11.38 19.78
N MET A 142 11.14 10.18 19.95
CA MET A 142 10.96 9.22 18.87
C MET A 142 9.66 9.53 18.15
N LYS A 143 9.71 9.70 16.83
CA LYS A 143 8.55 9.92 15.98
C LYS A 143 8.47 8.84 14.92
N GLN A 144 7.28 8.27 14.76
CA GLN A 144 7.04 7.34 13.65
C GLN A 144 6.82 8.12 12.35
N GLU A 145 7.56 7.79 11.32
CA GLU A 145 7.42 8.36 9.99
C GLU A 145 7.20 7.23 8.98
N TYR A 146 6.38 7.46 7.95
CA TYR A 146 6.17 6.48 6.88
C TYR A 146 7.48 6.19 6.14
N ILE A 147 7.72 4.92 5.81
CA ILE A 147 8.83 4.52 4.93
C ILE A 147 8.66 5.14 3.54
N VAL A 148 7.41 5.14 3.03
CA VAL A 148 7.00 5.87 1.82
C VAL A 148 5.82 6.74 2.20
N LYS A 149 5.94 8.04 2.00
CA LYS A 149 4.86 8.97 2.33
C LYS A 149 3.73 8.89 1.29
N PRO A 150 2.46 9.12 1.69
CA PRO A 150 1.35 9.17 0.74
C PRO A 150 1.58 10.16 -0.41
N GLU A 151 2.21 11.30 -0.11
CA GLU A 151 2.54 12.33 -1.08
C GLU A 151 3.53 11.83 -2.15
N GLU A 152 4.47 10.98 -1.78
CA GLU A 152 5.42 10.38 -2.72
C GLU A 152 4.69 9.48 -3.73
N ILE A 153 3.73 8.66 -3.28
CA ILE A 153 2.92 7.80 -4.16
C ILE A 153 2.05 8.65 -5.11
N LEU A 154 1.51 9.78 -4.61
CA LEU A 154 0.68 10.68 -5.42
C LEU A 154 1.49 11.46 -6.46
N GLN A 155 2.77 11.71 -6.17
CA GLN A 155 3.65 12.52 -7.02
C GLN A 155 4.55 11.70 -7.95
N MET A 156 4.52 10.37 -7.85
CA MET A 156 5.31 9.49 -8.74
C MET A 156 5.08 9.83 -10.22
N ASP A 157 6.10 9.62 -11.03
CA ASP A 157 5.98 9.65 -12.48
C ASP A 157 5.20 8.42 -12.98
N ASN A 158 4.60 8.52 -14.16
CA ASN A 158 3.80 7.42 -14.72
C ASN A 158 4.59 6.13 -15.00
N ASN A 159 5.92 6.22 -15.08
CA ASN A 159 6.82 5.10 -15.28
C ASN A 159 7.53 4.66 -14.00
N GLU A 160 7.25 5.29 -12.87
CA GLU A 160 7.78 4.90 -11.57
C GLU A 160 6.86 3.89 -10.88
N VAL A 161 7.46 2.97 -10.16
CA VAL A 161 6.74 1.95 -9.39
C VAL A 161 7.46 1.62 -8.10
N TYR A 162 6.69 1.32 -7.07
CA TYR A 162 7.16 0.60 -5.90
C TYR A 162 6.80 -0.87 -6.04
N ILE A 163 7.77 -1.75 -5.77
CA ILE A 163 7.56 -3.19 -5.68
C ILE A 163 7.71 -3.57 -4.21
N TYR A 164 6.61 -3.92 -3.57
CA TYR A 164 6.59 -4.34 -2.18
C TYR A 164 6.40 -5.84 -2.08
N LYS A 165 7.36 -6.53 -1.48
CA LYS A 165 7.34 -7.97 -1.23
C LYS A 165 6.89 -8.23 0.20
N GLY A 166 5.60 -8.55 0.39
CA GLY A 166 5.01 -8.72 1.72
C GLY A 166 5.69 -9.80 2.58
N ALA A 167 6.20 -10.87 1.96
CA ALA A 167 6.85 -11.95 2.69
C ALA A 167 8.21 -11.58 3.32
N THR A 168 8.93 -10.64 2.73
CA THR A 168 10.27 -10.21 3.17
C THR A 168 10.30 -8.78 3.65
N SER A 169 9.18 -8.06 3.57
CA SER A 169 9.08 -6.61 3.80
C SER A 169 10.09 -5.80 2.97
N GLU A 170 10.49 -6.34 1.81
CA GLU A 170 11.43 -5.70 0.91
C GLU A 170 10.68 -4.70 0.03
N LEU A 171 11.20 -3.50 -0.05
CA LEU A 171 10.68 -2.43 -0.90
C LEU A 171 11.73 -2.05 -1.95
N ILE A 172 11.32 -2.03 -3.20
CA ILE A 172 12.14 -1.61 -4.34
C ILE A 172 11.42 -0.44 -5.03
N HIS A 173 12.10 0.68 -5.17
CA HIS A 173 11.65 1.79 -6.01
C HIS A 173 12.41 1.72 -7.33
N THR A 174 11.70 1.70 -8.45
CA THR A 174 12.30 1.58 -9.78
C THR A 174 11.47 2.28 -10.86
N ARG A 175 12.05 2.35 -12.05
CA ARG A 175 11.38 2.88 -13.24
C ARG A 175 11.20 1.79 -14.29
N LEU A 176 10.02 1.78 -14.89
CA LEU A 176 9.74 0.90 -16.03
C LEU A 176 10.40 1.48 -17.28
N VAL A 177 11.19 0.65 -17.94
CA VAL A 177 11.83 1.00 -19.22
C VAL A 177 10.96 0.44 -20.34
N LYS A 178 10.66 1.25 -21.34
CA LYS A 178 9.98 0.74 -22.54
C LYS A 178 10.88 -0.29 -23.20
N PRO A 179 10.35 -1.46 -23.61
CA PRO A 179 11.13 -2.40 -24.40
C PRO A 179 11.59 -1.72 -25.68
N VAL A 180 12.87 -1.87 -26.00
CA VAL A 180 13.43 -1.43 -27.28
C VAL A 180 12.96 -2.45 -28.30
N ASN A 181 12.13 -1.99 -29.27
CA ASN A 181 11.69 -2.81 -30.39
C ASN A 181 12.82 -2.97 -31.42
#